data_190eab8844d8e1b337ed114d08b21245
#
_entry.id   190eab8844d8e1b337ed114d08b21245
#
_cell.length_a   1.000
_cell.length_b   1.000
_cell.length_c   1.000
_cell.angle_alpha   90.00
_cell.angle_beta   90.00
_cell.angle_gamma   90.00
#
_symmetry.space_group_name_H-M   'P 1'
#
loop_
_entity.id
_entity.type
_entity.pdbx_description
1 polymer ?
#
loop_
_entity_poly.entity_id
_entity_poly.type
_entity_poly.pdbx_seq_one_letter_code
_entity_poly.pdbx_strand_id
1 'polypeptide(L)'
;MASRKGNRSKWGSLAFTALALIAILLCIRLGFWQYERYQIRNELTHNIISALSREPIGLTNTNQGDLAPWMRVSLSGEYDQKFQRVFRGHYFQDQYGLEVLSLFIPANREIPPVWIDRGWMRSEKSADAAVKIPIPPQGLVAISGILRKYEEARSSKGLFFALPAPKIGRIDERSLQEIYSGETFHNYVKLQNSSGDNQLAISPISPPGTGPHLAYAIQWWIFAALIAGTRIALFKSEKST
;
A
#
# COMPACT_ATOMS: atom_id res chain seq x y z
N MET A 1 50.78 24.18 -41.32
CA MET A 1 50.42 23.50 -40.04
C MET A 1 49.10 24.00 -39.39
N ALA A 2 48.22 24.66 -40.08
CA ALA A 2 46.99 25.27 -39.52
C ALA A 2 45.66 24.49 -39.69
N SER A 3 45.65 23.38 -40.44
CA SER A 3 44.39 22.68 -40.81
C SER A 3 43.89 21.65 -39.76
N ARG A 4 44.68 21.23 -38.82
CA ARG A 4 44.32 20.18 -37.79
C ARG A 4 43.52 20.69 -36.59
N LYS A 5 43.58 21.99 -36.25
CA LYS A 5 42.91 22.56 -35.06
C LYS A 5 41.40 22.78 -35.30
N GLY A 6 40.98 23.20 -36.51
CA GLY A 6 39.58 23.45 -36.83
C GLY A 6 38.69 22.19 -36.89
N ASN A 7 39.28 21.05 -37.25
CA ASN A 7 38.52 19.80 -37.37
C ASN A 7 38.26 19.14 -35.99
N ARG A 8 39.17 19.22 -35.06
CA ARG A 8 38.99 18.73 -33.67
C ARG A 8 37.89 19.46 -32.91
N SER A 9 37.73 20.78 -33.11
CA SER A 9 36.67 21.59 -32.48
C SER A 9 35.27 21.18 -32.97
N LYS A 10 35.10 20.94 -34.28
CA LYS A 10 33.81 20.52 -34.87
C LYS A 10 33.37 19.12 -34.40
N TRP A 11 34.29 18.15 -34.31
CA TRP A 11 33.97 16.81 -33.80
C TRP A 11 33.60 16.84 -32.33
N GLY A 12 34.23 17.68 -31.50
CA GLY A 12 33.88 17.87 -30.09
C GLY A 12 32.47 18.44 -29.94
N SER A 13 32.11 19.46 -30.69
CA SER A 13 30.75 20.05 -30.66
C SER A 13 29.67 19.06 -31.12
N LEU A 14 29.94 18.27 -32.18
CA LEU A 14 29.03 17.21 -32.64
C LEU A 14 28.84 16.12 -31.59
N ALA A 15 29.89 15.62 -30.98
CA ALA A 15 29.81 14.60 -29.91
C ALA A 15 29.04 15.12 -28.71
N PHE A 16 29.26 16.37 -28.31
CA PHE A 16 28.52 16.99 -27.20
C PHE A 16 27.04 17.16 -27.56
N THR A 17 26.70 17.51 -28.79
CA THR A 17 25.30 17.60 -29.26
C THR A 17 24.62 16.23 -29.23
N ALA A 18 25.31 15.19 -29.70
CA ALA A 18 24.79 13.83 -29.69
C ALA A 18 24.52 13.35 -28.24
N LEU A 19 25.46 13.63 -27.33
CA LEU A 19 25.27 13.30 -25.91
C LEU A 19 24.08 14.05 -25.29
N ALA A 20 23.94 15.35 -25.60
CA ALA A 20 22.82 16.15 -25.13
C ALA A 20 21.47 15.61 -25.67
N LEU A 21 21.41 15.21 -26.93
CA LEU A 21 20.19 14.59 -27.50
C LEU A 21 19.85 13.27 -26.81
N ILE A 22 20.84 12.42 -26.57
CA ILE A 22 20.63 11.16 -25.84
C ILE A 22 20.10 11.45 -24.44
N ALA A 23 20.68 12.41 -23.71
CA ALA A 23 20.23 12.79 -22.37
C ALA A 23 18.80 13.36 -22.39
N ILE A 24 18.45 14.20 -23.36
CA ILE A 24 17.09 14.72 -23.55
C ILE A 24 16.10 13.58 -23.77
N LEU A 25 16.39 12.66 -24.68
CA LEU A 25 15.52 11.51 -24.96
C LEU A 25 15.33 10.63 -23.75
N LEU A 26 16.40 10.39 -22.98
CA LEU A 26 16.35 9.63 -21.75
C LEU A 26 15.46 10.32 -20.70
N CYS A 27 15.63 11.64 -20.50
CA CYS A 27 14.80 12.41 -19.58
C CYS A 27 13.33 12.39 -19.98
N ILE A 28 13.02 12.56 -21.26
CA ILE A 28 11.66 12.47 -21.79
C ILE A 28 11.06 11.09 -21.50
N ARG A 29 11.80 10.02 -21.79
CA ARG A 29 11.36 8.63 -21.57
C ARG A 29 11.10 8.35 -20.09
N LEU A 30 11.99 8.81 -19.20
CA LEU A 30 11.83 8.67 -17.75
C LEU A 30 10.64 9.49 -17.23
N GLY A 31 10.42 10.68 -17.78
CA GLY A 31 9.24 11.51 -17.47
C GLY A 31 7.94 10.79 -17.80
N PHE A 32 7.82 10.22 -18.99
CA PHE A 32 6.63 9.44 -19.39
C PHE A 32 6.46 8.18 -18.53
N TRP A 33 7.53 7.47 -18.20
CA TRP A 33 7.46 6.30 -17.33
C TRP A 33 6.94 6.67 -15.93
N GLN A 34 7.39 7.78 -15.35
CA GLN A 34 6.90 8.26 -14.06
C GLN A 34 5.42 8.70 -14.14
N TYR A 35 5.03 9.34 -15.24
CA TYR A 35 3.65 9.75 -15.45
C TYR A 35 2.70 8.56 -15.59
N GLU A 36 3.10 7.50 -16.30
CA GLU A 36 2.35 6.25 -16.39
C GLU A 36 2.16 5.60 -15.00
N ARG A 37 3.22 5.58 -14.19
CA ARG A 37 3.14 5.10 -12.79
C ARG A 37 2.18 5.93 -11.95
N TYR A 38 2.17 7.25 -12.13
CA TYR A 38 1.20 8.13 -11.49
C TYR A 38 -0.23 7.80 -11.90
N GLN A 39 -0.51 7.62 -13.19
CA GLN A 39 -1.85 7.28 -13.68
C GLN A 39 -2.36 5.98 -13.09
N ILE A 40 -1.57 4.92 -13.12
CA ILE A 40 -1.94 3.61 -12.54
C ILE A 40 -2.27 3.74 -11.04
N ARG A 41 -1.46 4.49 -10.29
CA ARG A 41 -1.69 4.72 -8.87
C ARG A 41 -2.92 5.56 -8.60
N ASN A 42 -3.15 6.59 -9.41
CA ASN A 42 -4.29 7.48 -9.30
C ASN A 42 -5.60 6.73 -9.56
N GLU A 43 -5.65 5.93 -10.62
CA GLU A 43 -6.80 5.07 -10.94
C GLU A 43 -7.11 4.08 -9.81
N LEU A 44 -6.10 3.39 -9.28
CA LEU A 44 -6.26 2.50 -8.14
C LEU A 44 -6.84 3.23 -6.93
N THR A 45 -6.31 4.42 -6.62
CA THR A 45 -6.79 5.24 -5.50
C THR A 45 -8.25 5.67 -5.69
N HIS A 46 -8.62 6.10 -6.89
CA HIS A 46 -10.00 6.47 -7.21
C HIS A 46 -10.95 5.28 -7.10
N ASN A 47 -10.57 4.10 -7.58
CA ASN A 47 -11.37 2.89 -7.48
C ASN A 47 -11.59 2.49 -6.01
N ILE A 48 -10.57 2.61 -5.17
CA ILE A 48 -10.67 2.35 -3.73
C ILE A 48 -11.60 3.37 -3.05
N ILE A 49 -11.44 4.65 -3.31
CA ILE A 49 -12.32 5.70 -2.75
C ILE A 49 -13.77 5.44 -3.16
N SER A 50 -14.01 5.11 -4.42
CA SER A 50 -15.34 4.76 -4.92
C SER A 50 -15.92 3.52 -4.21
N ALA A 51 -15.12 2.49 -3.97
CA ALA A 51 -15.56 1.30 -3.23
C ALA A 51 -15.90 1.62 -1.77
N LEU A 52 -15.10 2.46 -1.12
CA LEU A 52 -15.31 2.89 0.27
C LEU A 52 -16.54 3.81 0.46
N SER A 53 -16.98 4.51 -0.59
CA SER A 53 -18.15 5.39 -0.54
C SER A 53 -19.48 4.66 -0.76
N ARG A 54 -19.44 3.40 -1.21
CA ARG A 54 -20.67 2.61 -1.42
C ARG A 54 -21.28 2.15 -0.10
N GLU A 55 -22.58 1.88 -0.11
CA GLU A 55 -23.24 1.25 1.03
C GLU A 55 -22.68 -0.14 1.32
N PRO A 56 -22.63 -0.58 2.59
CA PRO A 56 -22.17 -1.90 2.95
C PRO A 56 -23.02 -3.00 2.31
N ILE A 57 -22.38 -3.97 1.71
CA ILE A 57 -23.04 -5.14 1.12
C ILE A 57 -23.13 -6.23 2.18
N GLY A 58 -24.32 -6.83 2.34
CA GLY A 58 -24.49 -8.00 3.20
C GLY A 58 -23.63 -9.16 2.69
N LEU A 59 -22.82 -9.75 3.57
CA LEU A 59 -22.03 -10.90 3.22
C LEU A 59 -22.94 -12.12 3.04
N THR A 60 -22.83 -12.82 1.92
CA THR A 60 -23.57 -14.04 1.63
C THR A 60 -22.63 -15.08 1.01
N ASN A 61 -22.99 -16.36 1.05
CA ASN A 61 -22.17 -17.40 0.43
C ASN A 61 -22.06 -17.24 -1.10
N THR A 62 -23.14 -16.74 -1.72
CA THR A 62 -23.22 -16.60 -3.18
C THR A 62 -22.38 -15.46 -3.74
N ASN A 63 -21.99 -14.47 -2.92
CA ASN A 63 -21.24 -13.32 -3.41
C ASN A 63 -19.74 -13.35 -3.06
N GLN A 64 -19.22 -14.46 -2.51
CA GLN A 64 -17.80 -14.56 -2.12
C GLN A 64 -16.84 -14.30 -3.28
N GLY A 65 -17.14 -14.82 -4.48
CA GLY A 65 -16.30 -14.67 -5.67
C GLY A 65 -16.27 -13.25 -6.24
N ASP A 66 -17.33 -12.48 -5.99
CA ASP A 66 -17.49 -11.10 -6.53
C ASP A 66 -16.95 -10.02 -5.58
N LEU A 67 -16.55 -10.43 -4.37
CA LEU A 67 -16.10 -9.50 -3.35
C LEU A 67 -14.62 -9.12 -3.55
N ALA A 68 -14.39 -7.88 -3.89
CA ALA A 68 -13.06 -7.31 -4.01
C ALA A 68 -12.58 -6.68 -2.69
N PRO A 69 -11.29 -6.64 -2.44
CA PRO A 69 -10.72 -5.84 -1.35
C PRO A 69 -11.18 -4.39 -1.42
N TRP A 70 -11.32 -3.74 -0.28
CA TRP A 70 -11.82 -2.37 -0.09
C TRP A 70 -13.33 -2.21 -0.19
N MET A 71 -14.08 -3.25 -0.51
CA MET A 71 -15.54 -3.19 -0.43
C MET A 71 -16.01 -3.13 1.03
N ARG A 72 -17.05 -2.35 1.28
CA ARG A 72 -17.71 -2.30 2.58
C ARG A 72 -18.68 -3.47 2.69
N VAL A 73 -18.60 -4.17 3.81
CA VAL A 73 -19.47 -5.32 4.10
C VAL A 73 -20.13 -5.18 5.45
N SER A 74 -21.29 -5.81 5.59
CA SER A 74 -22.01 -5.95 6.85
C SER A 74 -22.35 -7.42 7.09
N LEU A 75 -22.28 -7.82 8.33
CA LEU A 75 -22.65 -9.17 8.76
C LEU A 75 -23.11 -9.17 10.22
N SER A 76 -23.94 -10.15 10.58
CA SER A 76 -24.37 -10.41 11.94
C SER A 76 -23.90 -11.78 12.38
N GLY A 77 -23.54 -11.94 13.63
CA GLY A 77 -23.02 -13.20 14.17
C GLY A 77 -22.46 -13.02 15.57
N GLU A 78 -21.61 -13.94 15.99
CA GLU A 78 -21.02 -13.98 17.32
C GLU A 78 -19.49 -14.13 17.21
N TYR A 79 -18.77 -13.50 18.13
CA TYR A 79 -17.32 -13.72 18.25
C TYR A 79 -17.04 -15.02 18.99
N ASP A 80 -16.11 -15.82 18.45
CA ASP A 80 -15.53 -16.92 19.23
C ASP A 80 -14.42 -16.37 20.13
N GLN A 81 -14.64 -16.42 21.44
CA GLN A 81 -13.72 -15.86 22.44
C GLN A 81 -12.38 -16.61 22.53
N LYS A 82 -12.32 -17.84 22.03
CA LYS A 82 -11.11 -18.68 22.10
C LYS A 82 -10.08 -18.31 21.04
N PHE A 83 -10.53 -17.82 19.89
CA PHE A 83 -9.68 -17.59 18.74
C PHE A 83 -9.43 -16.09 18.54
N GLN A 84 -8.36 -15.61 19.14
CA GLN A 84 -7.90 -14.24 19.01
C GLN A 84 -6.40 -14.21 18.72
N ARG A 85 -5.96 -13.28 17.91
CA ARG A 85 -4.55 -13.05 17.57
C ARG A 85 -4.23 -11.56 17.62
N VAL A 86 -3.04 -11.22 18.11
CA VAL A 86 -2.50 -9.86 18.04
C VAL A 86 -1.41 -9.78 16.98
N PHE A 87 -1.46 -8.74 16.20
CA PHE A 87 -0.43 -8.40 15.21
C PHE A 87 0.33 -7.17 15.69
N ARG A 88 1.63 -7.33 15.89
CA ARG A 88 2.52 -6.31 16.45
C ARG A 88 3.05 -5.38 15.36
N GLY A 89 3.53 -4.19 15.74
CA GLY A 89 4.20 -3.28 14.81
C GLY A 89 3.26 -2.35 14.05
N HIS A 90 2.05 -2.14 14.56
CA HIS A 90 1.10 -1.18 14.03
C HIS A 90 1.20 0.15 14.76
N TYR A 91 1.42 1.22 14.00
CA TYR A 91 1.45 2.58 14.53
C TYR A 91 0.13 3.28 14.26
N PHE A 92 -0.42 3.90 15.30
CA PHE A 92 -1.58 4.76 15.20
C PHE A 92 -1.35 6.02 16.02
N GLN A 93 -1.53 7.20 15.42
CA GLN A 93 -1.24 8.50 16.02
C GLN A 93 0.19 8.58 16.62
N ASP A 94 1.17 8.11 15.84
CA ASP A 94 2.59 8.04 16.20
C ASP A 94 2.91 7.16 17.43
N GLN A 95 1.95 6.36 17.88
CA GLN A 95 2.11 5.44 18.99
C GLN A 95 2.22 4.00 18.50
N TYR A 96 3.19 3.28 19.05
CA TYR A 96 3.34 1.85 18.79
C TYR A 96 2.21 1.06 19.45
N GLY A 97 1.66 0.10 18.73
CA GLY A 97 0.60 -0.75 19.25
C GLY A 97 0.41 -2.04 18.48
N LEU A 98 -0.73 -2.61 18.68
CA LEU A 98 -1.13 -3.94 18.24
C LEU A 98 -2.49 -3.86 17.58
N GLU A 99 -2.70 -4.58 16.48
CA GLU A 99 -4.04 -4.86 15.97
C GLU A 99 -4.54 -6.21 16.51
N VAL A 100 -5.82 -6.26 16.84
CA VAL A 100 -6.46 -7.43 17.47
C VAL A 100 -7.43 -8.05 16.48
N LEU A 101 -7.15 -9.27 16.06
CA LEU A 101 -8.05 -10.08 15.27
C LEU A 101 -8.77 -11.11 16.15
N SER A 102 -10.06 -11.27 15.90
CA SER A 102 -10.90 -12.29 16.54
C SER A 102 -11.69 -13.04 15.48
N LEU A 103 -11.89 -14.33 15.69
CA LEU A 103 -12.72 -15.14 14.82
C LEU A 103 -14.19 -14.80 15.06
N PHE A 104 -14.93 -14.61 13.98
CA PHE A 104 -16.36 -14.30 14.00
C PHE A 104 -17.13 -15.38 13.26
N ILE A 105 -18.16 -15.87 13.89
CA ILE A 105 -19.04 -16.91 13.38
C ILE A 105 -20.32 -16.22 12.86
N PRO A 106 -20.52 -16.12 11.54
CA PRO A 106 -21.71 -15.50 10.98
C PRO A 106 -23.00 -16.24 11.42
N ALA A 107 -24.07 -15.50 11.62
CA ALA A 107 -25.40 -16.06 11.92
C ALA A 107 -25.89 -16.91 10.74
N ASN A 108 -25.64 -16.48 9.50
CA ASN A 108 -25.80 -17.35 8.33
C ASN A 108 -24.64 -18.35 8.27
N ARG A 109 -24.93 -19.60 8.60
CA ARG A 109 -23.97 -20.70 8.66
C ARG A 109 -23.45 -21.16 7.28
N GLU A 110 -24.01 -20.69 6.20
CA GLU A 110 -23.47 -20.91 4.86
C GLU A 110 -22.17 -20.12 4.61
N ILE A 111 -21.93 -19.06 5.39
CA ILE A 111 -20.72 -18.27 5.32
C ILE A 111 -19.70 -18.87 6.28
N PRO A 112 -18.49 -19.20 5.81
CA PRO A 112 -17.42 -19.65 6.70
C PRO A 112 -17.10 -18.62 7.77
N PRO A 113 -16.52 -19.03 8.92
CA PRO A 113 -16.00 -18.09 9.92
C PRO A 113 -15.09 -17.04 9.31
N VAL A 114 -15.20 -15.80 9.77
CA VAL A 114 -14.49 -14.64 9.22
C VAL A 114 -13.57 -14.06 10.27
N TRP A 115 -12.32 -13.79 9.95
CA TRP A 115 -11.45 -13.04 10.83
C TRP A 115 -11.80 -11.55 10.79
N ILE A 116 -12.03 -10.98 11.97
CA ILE A 116 -12.36 -9.56 12.13
C ILE A 116 -11.20 -8.87 12.83
N ASP A 117 -10.60 -7.89 12.16
CA ASP A 117 -9.71 -6.92 12.78
C ASP A 117 -10.58 -5.93 13.57
N ARG A 118 -10.64 -6.15 14.89
CA ARG A 118 -11.48 -5.37 15.80
C ARG A 118 -10.94 -3.98 16.08
N GLY A 119 -9.67 -3.77 15.81
CA GLY A 119 -9.02 -2.49 15.98
C GLY A 119 -7.69 -2.56 16.70
N TRP A 120 -7.17 -1.39 17.00
CA TRP A 120 -5.84 -1.16 17.52
C TRP A 120 -5.89 -0.89 19.03
N MET A 121 -4.85 -1.39 19.73
CA MET A 121 -4.59 -1.05 21.11
C MET A 121 -3.14 -0.62 21.31
N ARG A 122 -2.92 0.36 22.17
CA ARG A 122 -1.57 0.80 22.53
C ARG A 122 -0.82 -0.33 23.26
N SER A 123 0.44 -0.49 22.91
CA SER A 123 1.36 -1.36 23.64
C SER A 123 2.38 -0.51 24.39
N GLU A 124 2.36 -0.59 25.69
CA GLU A 124 3.32 0.11 26.57
C GLU A 124 4.55 -0.76 26.88
N LYS A 125 4.55 -2.01 26.42
CA LYS A 125 5.53 -3.03 26.83
C LYS A 125 6.42 -3.42 25.66
N SER A 126 7.57 -3.98 25.98
CA SER A 126 8.51 -4.55 25.02
C SER A 126 7.84 -5.56 24.08
N ALA A 127 8.44 -5.82 22.94
CA ALA A 127 7.91 -6.69 21.91
C ALA A 127 7.53 -8.10 22.39
N ASP A 128 8.12 -8.58 23.49
CA ASP A 128 7.93 -9.94 24.04
C ASP A 128 6.96 -10.02 25.22
N ALA A 129 6.41 -8.90 25.70
CA ALA A 129 5.52 -8.92 26.85
C ALA A 129 4.17 -9.55 26.50
N ALA A 130 3.64 -10.36 27.43
CA ALA A 130 2.27 -10.87 27.34
C ALA A 130 1.28 -9.70 27.35
N VAL A 131 0.38 -9.68 26.37
CA VAL A 131 -0.64 -8.63 26.22
C VAL A 131 -1.99 -9.19 26.63
N LYS A 132 -2.69 -8.48 27.50
CA LYS A 132 -4.08 -8.81 27.82
C LYS A 132 -4.97 -8.31 26.69
N ILE A 133 -5.49 -9.24 25.88
CA ILE A 133 -6.38 -8.94 24.78
C ILE A 133 -7.78 -8.66 25.37
N PRO A 134 -8.45 -7.55 24.98
CA PRO A 134 -9.83 -7.29 25.36
C PRO A 134 -10.77 -8.39 24.86
N ILE A 135 -11.64 -8.88 25.74
CA ILE A 135 -12.62 -9.90 25.39
C ILE A 135 -13.62 -9.29 24.40
N PRO A 136 -13.94 -9.98 23.29
CA PRO A 136 -14.92 -9.48 22.34
C PRO A 136 -16.33 -9.46 22.95
N PRO A 137 -17.26 -8.66 22.41
CA PRO A 137 -18.66 -8.67 22.81
C PRO A 137 -19.24 -10.08 22.75
N GLN A 138 -20.15 -10.38 23.71
CA GLN A 138 -20.85 -11.66 23.77
C GLN A 138 -22.21 -11.56 23.08
N GLY A 139 -22.69 -12.70 22.56
CA GLY A 139 -23.97 -12.81 21.89
C GLY A 139 -23.97 -12.27 20.47
N LEU A 140 -25.15 -12.12 19.92
CA LEU A 140 -25.34 -11.69 18.54
C LEU A 140 -25.01 -10.19 18.39
N VAL A 141 -24.03 -9.89 17.55
CA VAL A 141 -23.64 -8.52 17.20
C VAL A 141 -23.73 -8.29 15.71
N ALA A 142 -24.10 -7.06 15.32
CA ALA A 142 -24.01 -6.60 13.95
C ALA A 142 -22.74 -5.78 13.77
N ILE A 143 -21.98 -6.11 12.74
CA ILE A 143 -20.73 -5.42 12.42
C ILE A 143 -20.74 -4.91 11.00
N SER A 144 -20.03 -3.83 10.75
CA SER A 144 -19.71 -3.35 9.42
C SER A 144 -18.21 -3.02 9.34
N GLY A 145 -17.64 -3.31 8.20
CA GLY A 145 -16.20 -3.13 8.00
C GLY A 145 -15.82 -3.17 6.53
N ILE A 146 -14.51 -3.19 6.31
CA ILE A 146 -13.93 -3.19 4.97
C ILE A 146 -13.20 -4.50 4.76
N LEU A 147 -13.49 -5.14 3.64
CA LEU A 147 -12.80 -6.35 3.20
C LEU A 147 -11.34 -6.08 2.87
N ARG A 148 -10.45 -6.90 3.44
CA ARG A 148 -9.01 -6.81 3.23
C ARG A 148 -8.44 -8.18 2.88
N LYS A 149 -7.51 -8.21 1.93
CA LYS A 149 -6.72 -9.42 1.67
C LYS A 149 -5.69 -9.64 2.76
N TYR A 150 -5.45 -10.90 3.09
CA TYR A 150 -4.27 -11.28 3.84
C TYR A 150 -3.01 -10.86 3.07
N GLU A 151 -2.01 -10.39 3.77
CA GLU A 151 -0.74 -10.07 3.14
C GLU A 151 0.03 -11.37 2.90
N GLU A 152 0.54 -11.53 1.68
CA GLU A 152 1.42 -12.65 1.39
C GLU A 152 2.66 -12.56 2.26
N ALA A 153 3.02 -13.67 2.92
CA ALA A 153 4.29 -13.79 3.61
C ALA A 153 5.41 -13.61 2.57
N ARG A 154 5.88 -12.38 2.39
CA ARG A 154 7.07 -12.14 1.56
C ARG A 154 8.21 -12.88 2.22
N SER A 155 8.63 -13.98 1.59
CA SER A 155 9.95 -14.55 1.81
C SER A 155 10.94 -13.40 1.60
N SER A 156 11.43 -12.83 2.69
CA SER A 156 12.56 -11.91 2.66
C SER A 156 13.81 -12.73 2.31
N LYS A 157 13.94 -13.09 1.04
CA LYS A 157 15.24 -13.41 0.48
C LYS A 157 16.01 -12.09 0.54
N GLY A 158 16.80 -11.93 1.60
CA GLY A 158 17.51 -10.72 1.90
C GLY A 158 18.34 -10.27 0.70
N LEU A 159 18.11 -9.06 0.24
CA LEU A 159 19.17 -8.29 -0.37
C LEU A 159 20.20 -8.06 0.74
N PHE A 160 21.47 -8.23 0.41
CA PHE A 160 22.65 -8.28 1.29
C PHE A 160 22.85 -7.03 2.19
N PHE A 161 22.00 -6.02 2.10
CA PHE A 161 21.98 -4.78 2.89
C PHE A 161 20.61 -4.43 3.48
N ALA A 162 19.66 -5.34 3.43
CA ALA A 162 18.41 -5.08 4.13
C ALA A 162 18.66 -5.32 5.63
N LEU A 163 18.61 -4.25 6.41
CA LEU A 163 18.18 -4.33 7.78
C LEU A 163 17.00 -5.32 7.84
N PRO A 164 16.94 -6.21 8.85
CA PRO A 164 15.85 -7.15 8.96
C PRO A 164 14.58 -6.34 8.77
N ALA A 165 13.82 -6.67 7.70
CA ALA A 165 12.57 -5.98 7.42
C ALA A 165 11.82 -5.95 8.75
N PRO A 166 11.41 -4.79 9.26
CA PRO A 166 10.71 -4.76 10.52
C PRO A 166 9.57 -5.77 10.35
N LYS A 167 9.39 -6.64 11.33
CA LYS A 167 8.20 -7.49 11.46
C LYS A 167 7.02 -6.56 11.74
N ILE A 168 6.78 -5.63 10.82
CA ILE A 168 5.65 -4.73 10.84
C ILE A 168 4.46 -5.65 10.65
N GLY A 169 3.59 -5.64 11.61
CA GLY A 169 2.50 -6.52 11.80
C GLY A 169 1.66 -6.73 10.54
N ARG A 170 2.08 -7.70 9.75
CA ARG A 170 1.32 -8.14 8.58
C ARG A 170 0.30 -9.15 9.06
N ILE A 171 -0.93 -8.91 8.69
CA ILE A 171 -2.01 -9.88 8.90
C ILE A 171 -1.88 -10.92 7.81
N ASP A 172 -1.20 -12.01 8.11
CA ASP A 172 -1.02 -13.15 7.22
C ASP A 172 -1.93 -14.33 7.62
N GLU A 173 -2.44 -15.02 6.60
CA GLU A 173 -3.37 -16.14 6.79
C GLU A 173 -2.73 -17.30 7.56
N ARG A 174 -1.46 -17.57 7.34
CA ARG A 174 -0.75 -18.68 7.97
C ARG A 174 -0.73 -18.57 9.50
N SER A 175 -0.46 -17.37 10.01
CA SER A 175 -0.48 -17.10 11.45
C SER A 175 -1.85 -17.32 12.08
N LEU A 176 -2.92 -17.15 11.32
CA LEU A 176 -4.29 -17.37 11.77
C LEU A 176 -4.66 -18.87 11.69
N GLN A 177 -4.18 -19.57 10.68
CA GLN A 177 -4.34 -21.04 10.56
C GLN A 177 -3.63 -21.83 11.66
N GLU A 178 -2.55 -21.27 12.25
CA GLU A 178 -1.88 -21.87 13.41
C GLU A 178 -2.79 -21.98 14.65
N ILE A 179 -3.76 -21.08 14.79
CA ILE A 179 -4.66 -21.05 15.94
C ILE A 179 -6.07 -21.59 15.63
N TYR A 180 -6.48 -21.53 14.36
CA TYR A 180 -7.74 -22.09 13.90
C TYR A 180 -7.54 -22.81 12.57
N SER A 181 -7.62 -24.14 12.58
CA SER A 181 -7.37 -24.99 11.41
C SER A 181 -8.61 -25.23 10.55
N GLY A 182 -9.77 -24.69 10.91
CA GLY A 182 -11.00 -24.79 10.12
C GLY A 182 -10.96 -23.88 8.89
N GLU A 183 -11.85 -24.14 7.96
CA GLU A 183 -12.05 -23.26 6.82
C GLU A 183 -12.51 -21.86 7.28
N THR A 184 -11.93 -20.84 6.72
CA THR A 184 -12.29 -19.44 6.99
C THR A 184 -12.51 -18.68 5.68
N PHE A 185 -13.16 -17.55 5.77
CA PHE A 185 -13.36 -16.67 4.64
C PHE A 185 -12.02 -16.17 4.09
N HIS A 186 -11.86 -16.11 2.75
CA HIS A 186 -10.60 -15.78 2.07
C HIS A 186 -10.05 -14.37 2.33
N ASN A 187 -10.84 -13.51 2.94
CA ASN A 187 -10.47 -12.15 3.31
C ASN A 187 -10.80 -11.93 4.77
N TYR A 188 -10.09 -11.03 5.43
CA TYR A 188 -10.51 -10.55 6.73
C TYR A 188 -11.31 -9.26 6.60
N VAL A 189 -12.10 -8.93 7.62
CA VAL A 189 -12.85 -7.67 7.69
C VAL A 189 -12.18 -6.76 8.70
N LYS A 190 -11.77 -5.57 8.27
CA LYS A 190 -11.34 -4.50 9.17
C LYS A 190 -12.54 -3.72 9.63
N LEU A 191 -12.79 -3.76 10.93
CA LEU A 191 -13.98 -3.17 11.55
C LEU A 191 -14.02 -1.65 11.35
N GLN A 192 -15.18 -1.12 10.98
CA GLN A 192 -15.47 0.31 10.97
C GLN A 192 -16.51 0.67 12.03
N ASN A 193 -17.45 -0.22 12.27
CA ASN A 193 -18.47 -0.05 13.27
C ASN A 193 -18.94 -1.39 13.82
N SER A 194 -19.21 -1.46 15.12
CA SER A 194 -19.72 -2.64 15.81
C SER A 194 -20.69 -2.23 16.91
N SER A 195 -21.80 -2.92 17.01
CA SER A 195 -22.64 -2.80 18.18
C SER A 195 -21.97 -3.47 19.38
N GLY A 196 -21.46 -2.67 20.30
CA GLY A 196 -20.96 -3.13 21.61
C GLY A 196 -19.46 -3.36 21.76
N ASP A 197 -18.63 -3.10 20.76
CA ASP A 197 -17.15 -3.20 20.90
C ASP A 197 -16.50 -1.81 20.95
N ASN A 198 -16.33 -1.28 22.15
CA ASN A 198 -15.75 0.04 22.38
C ASN A 198 -14.38 -0.02 23.08
N GLN A 199 -13.76 -1.20 23.16
CA GLN A 199 -12.53 -1.40 23.93
C GLN A 199 -11.25 -1.15 23.10
N LEU A 200 -11.38 -1.12 21.79
CA LEU A 200 -10.27 -0.95 20.85
C LEU A 200 -10.48 0.31 20.01
N ALA A 201 -9.39 0.98 19.69
CA ALA A 201 -9.44 2.12 18.78
C ALA A 201 -9.59 1.64 17.33
N ILE A 202 -10.59 2.12 16.63
CA ILE A 202 -10.72 1.84 15.21
C ILE A 202 -9.69 2.68 14.46
N SER A 203 -8.65 2.05 13.94
CA SER A 203 -7.66 2.74 13.11
C SER A 203 -8.26 3.06 11.74
N PRO A 204 -8.18 4.32 11.29
CA PRO A 204 -8.75 4.71 10.00
C PRO A 204 -8.05 3.98 8.86
N ILE A 205 -8.82 3.59 7.86
CA ILE A 205 -8.29 3.01 6.64
C ILE A 205 -8.11 4.13 5.63
N SER A 206 -6.86 4.39 5.26
CA SER A 206 -6.54 5.36 4.21
C SER A 206 -6.21 4.63 2.90
N PRO A 207 -6.80 5.05 1.78
CA PRO A 207 -6.37 4.57 0.47
C PRO A 207 -4.88 4.83 0.27
N PRO A 208 -4.17 3.97 -0.46
CA PRO A 208 -2.77 4.24 -0.80
C PRO A 208 -2.68 5.53 -1.62
N GLY A 209 -1.78 6.42 -1.27
CA GLY A 209 -1.57 7.66 -2.00
C GLY A 209 -0.98 7.41 -3.40
N THR A 210 -1.08 8.41 -4.27
CA THR A 210 -0.53 8.38 -5.63
C THR A 210 1.00 8.37 -5.68
N GLY A 211 1.65 8.67 -4.54
CA GLY A 211 3.10 8.79 -4.45
C GLY A 211 3.65 10.04 -5.15
N PRO A 212 4.97 10.24 -5.16
CA PRO A 212 5.62 11.43 -5.73
C PRO A 212 5.82 11.34 -7.25
N HIS A 213 5.21 10.36 -7.93
CA HIS A 213 5.47 10.06 -9.34
C HIS A 213 5.21 11.24 -10.28
N LEU A 214 4.16 12.02 -10.05
CA LEU A 214 3.87 13.20 -10.86
C LEU A 214 4.96 14.28 -10.72
N ALA A 215 5.43 14.53 -9.51
CA ALA A 215 6.52 15.48 -9.28
C ALA A 215 7.81 15.04 -9.98
N TYR A 216 8.15 13.76 -9.93
CA TYR A 216 9.30 13.21 -10.66
C TYR A 216 9.14 13.26 -12.18
N ALA A 217 7.94 13.05 -12.71
CA ALA A 217 7.69 13.20 -14.14
C ALA A 217 7.98 14.65 -14.61
N ILE A 218 7.43 15.63 -13.88
CA ILE A 218 7.67 17.05 -14.15
C ILE A 218 9.16 17.38 -14.03
N GLN A 219 9.85 16.89 -13.03
CA GLN A 219 11.28 17.11 -12.83
C GLN A 219 12.11 16.59 -14.02
N TRP A 220 11.81 15.40 -14.54
CA TRP A 220 12.50 14.85 -15.70
C TRP A 220 12.27 15.69 -16.97
N TRP A 221 11.04 16.18 -17.20
CA TRP A 221 10.75 17.06 -18.34
C TRP A 221 11.42 18.42 -18.22
N ILE A 222 11.53 18.97 -16.99
CA ILE A 222 12.30 20.19 -16.73
C ILE A 222 13.80 19.95 -17.06
N PHE A 223 14.38 18.83 -16.67
CA PHE A 223 15.76 18.50 -17.01
C PHE A 223 15.97 18.42 -18.54
N ALA A 224 15.05 17.80 -19.26
CA ALA A 224 15.10 17.77 -20.73
C ALA A 224 15.10 19.19 -21.33
N ALA A 225 14.23 20.05 -20.83
CA ALA A 225 14.15 21.46 -21.27
C ALA A 225 15.42 22.27 -20.95
N LEU A 226 15.99 22.08 -19.75
CA LEU A 226 17.23 22.75 -19.35
C LEU A 226 18.43 22.31 -20.21
N ILE A 227 18.58 21.01 -20.47
CA ILE A 227 19.63 20.48 -21.35
C ILE A 227 19.49 21.06 -22.76
N ALA A 228 18.27 21.08 -23.30
CA ALA A 228 17.98 21.64 -24.62
C ALA A 228 18.31 23.15 -24.68
N GLY A 229 17.84 23.92 -23.71
CA GLY A 229 18.10 25.35 -23.59
C GLY A 229 19.59 25.67 -23.48
N THR A 230 20.31 24.96 -22.64
CA THR A 230 21.77 25.11 -22.48
C THR A 230 22.49 24.80 -23.78
N ARG A 231 22.13 23.72 -24.50
CA ARG A 231 22.77 23.38 -25.75
C ARG A 231 22.51 24.42 -26.84
N ILE A 232 21.29 24.97 -26.92
CA ILE A 232 20.95 26.03 -27.86
C ILE A 232 21.78 27.30 -27.56
N ALA A 233 21.90 27.70 -26.30
CA ALA A 233 22.68 28.87 -25.92
C ALA A 233 24.17 28.72 -26.29
N LEU A 234 24.77 27.56 -25.97
CA LEU A 234 26.17 27.25 -26.35
C LEU A 234 26.35 27.26 -27.89
N PHE A 235 25.41 26.69 -28.63
CA PHE A 235 25.49 26.68 -30.11
C PHE A 235 25.44 28.09 -30.71
N LYS A 236 24.64 29.00 -30.13
CA LYS A 236 24.59 30.40 -30.55
C LYS A 236 25.91 31.12 -30.28
N SER A 237 26.50 30.88 -29.09
CA SER A 237 27.79 31.42 -28.69
C SER A 237 28.95 30.95 -29.61
N GLU A 238 28.98 29.64 -29.96
CA GLU A 238 29.97 29.05 -30.86
C GLU A 238 29.94 29.67 -32.27
N LYS A 239 28.77 30.20 -32.74
CA LYS A 239 28.61 30.85 -34.06
C LYS A 239 28.95 32.34 -34.05
N SER A 240 28.97 32.95 -32.85
CA SER A 240 29.26 34.39 -32.69
C SER A 240 30.75 34.69 -32.49
N THR A 241 31.57 33.63 -32.35
CA THR A 241 33.05 33.71 -32.22
C THR A 241 33.70 33.23 -33.50
#